data_ae58df7806b58a868d802122b4808578
#
_entry.id   ae58df7806b58a868d802122b4808578
#
_cell.length_a   1.000
_cell.length_b   1.000
_cell.length_c   1.000
_cell.angle_alpha   90.00
_cell.angle_beta   90.00
_cell.angle_gamma   90.00
#
_symmetry.space_group_name_H-M   'P 1'
#
loop_
_entity.id
_entity.type
_entity.pdbx_description
1 polymer ?
#
loop_
_entity_poly.entity_id
_entity_poly.type
_entity_poly.pdbx_seq_one_letter_code
_entity_poly.pdbx_strand_id
1 'polypeptide(L)'
;DDVLGFAYEDVKRAFKYFIEHYNQDRPFVIASHSQGTHHAIPLLKEMIDTSELRERMVAAYLIGGIVLPVTHDSLSSMENISACEDAEQLHWVVHWDTMAAGASTDLFGVDRPVDSLCTNPLSWQTNEELVTAEKNAGAVFPEGIYNAAIGKGEDASTAQVFEALPAPLQR
;
A
#
# COMPACT_ATOMS: atom_id res chain seq x y z
N ASP A 1 2.06 -9.71 -25.57
CA ASP A 1 2.26 -8.26 -25.42
C ASP A 1 2.21 -7.92 -23.93
N ASP A 2 3.24 -7.26 -23.43
CA ASP A 2 3.33 -6.85 -22.03
C ASP A 2 2.48 -5.59 -21.79
N VAL A 3 1.20 -5.81 -21.52
CA VAL A 3 0.23 -4.72 -21.27
C VAL A 3 0.58 -3.94 -19.99
N LEU A 4 1.09 -4.61 -18.97
CA LEU A 4 1.47 -3.97 -17.71
C LEU A 4 2.73 -3.12 -17.88
N GLY A 5 3.72 -3.59 -18.63
CA GLY A 5 4.90 -2.80 -18.97
C GLY A 5 4.55 -1.55 -19.78
N PHE A 6 3.62 -1.66 -20.72
CA PHE A 6 3.13 -0.50 -21.48
C PHE A 6 2.45 0.54 -20.57
N ALA A 7 1.58 0.10 -19.65
CA ALA A 7 0.92 0.98 -18.69
C ALA A 7 1.92 1.61 -17.70
N TYR A 8 2.97 0.89 -17.32
CA TYR A 8 4.02 1.40 -16.45
C TYR A 8 4.73 2.63 -17.03
N GLU A 9 4.97 2.66 -18.33
CA GLU A 9 5.61 3.82 -18.96
C GLU A 9 4.80 5.12 -18.79
N ASP A 10 3.47 5.03 -18.73
CA ASP A 10 2.61 6.18 -18.41
C ASP A 10 2.77 6.63 -16.95
N VAL A 11 2.83 5.68 -16.02
CA VAL A 11 3.08 5.96 -14.59
C VAL A 11 4.44 6.65 -14.41
N LYS A 12 5.47 6.13 -15.05
CA LYS A 12 6.83 6.68 -15.01
C LYS A 12 6.89 8.12 -15.54
N ARG A 13 6.23 8.38 -16.68
CA ARG A 13 6.14 9.74 -17.24
C ARG A 13 5.38 10.70 -16.32
N ALA A 14 4.27 10.25 -15.76
CA ALA A 14 3.47 11.04 -14.84
C ALA A 14 4.24 11.38 -13.56
N PHE A 15 4.95 10.41 -12.98
CA PHE A 15 5.78 10.64 -11.81
C PHE A 15 6.91 11.64 -12.09
N LYS A 16 7.62 11.47 -13.21
CA LYS A 16 8.66 12.42 -13.62
C LYS A 16 8.10 13.84 -13.74
N TYR A 17 6.96 14.00 -14.43
CA TYR A 17 6.30 15.27 -14.59
C TYR A 17 5.88 15.89 -13.25
N PHE A 18 5.35 15.08 -12.32
CA PHE A 18 5.02 15.51 -10.96
C PHE A 18 6.24 16.04 -10.21
N ILE A 19 7.36 15.32 -10.25
CA ILE A 19 8.60 15.74 -9.58
C ILE A 19 9.11 17.07 -10.15
N GLU A 20 9.12 17.23 -11.48
CA GLU A 20 9.65 18.40 -12.17
C GLU A 20 8.79 19.65 -12.00
N HIS A 21 7.46 19.50 -11.91
CA HIS A 21 6.54 20.64 -11.99
C HIS A 21 5.72 20.91 -10.74
N TYR A 22 5.49 19.91 -9.88
CA TYR A 22 4.56 20.02 -8.76
C TYR A 22 5.17 19.71 -7.40
N ASN A 23 6.19 18.88 -7.31
CA ASN A 23 6.74 18.46 -6.03
C ASN A 23 7.45 19.61 -5.28
N GLN A 24 8.15 20.50 -5.99
CA GLN A 24 8.84 21.64 -5.39
C GLN A 24 9.82 21.23 -4.27
N ASP A 25 10.56 20.18 -4.49
CA ASP A 25 11.53 19.58 -3.55
C ASP A 25 10.96 19.16 -2.18
N ARG A 26 9.65 19.04 -2.06
CA ARG A 26 9.00 18.60 -0.82
C ARG A 26 9.18 17.10 -0.60
N PRO A 27 9.17 16.64 0.65
CA PRO A 27 9.01 15.22 0.96
C PRO A 27 7.73 14.65 0.33
N PHE A 28 7.76 13.39 -0.06
CA PHE A 28 6.61 12.71 -0.65
C PHE A 28 6.46 11.28 -0.15
N VAL A 29 5.25 10.76 -0.27
CA VAL A 29 4.89 9.36 -0.01
C VAL A 29 4.44 8.74 -1.34
N ILE A 30 4.86 7.52 -1.61
CA ILE A 30 4.25 6.67 -2.63
C ILE A 30 3.12 5.89 -1.97
N ALA A 31 1.94 5.96 -2.55
CA ALA A 31 0.80 5.16 -2.09
C ALA A 31 0.16 4.48 -3.30
N SER A 32 0.00 3.17 -3.22
CA SER A 32 -0.53 2.35 -4.31
C SER A 32 -1.44 1.25 -3.82
N HIS A 33 -2.32 0.77 -4.70
CA HIS A 33 -3.19 -0.35 -4.42
C HIS A 33 -3.33 -1.24 -5.66
N SER A 34 -3.34 -2.57 -5.46
CA SER A 34 -3.59 -3.57 -6.50
C SER A 34 -2.62 -3.43 -7.69
N GLN A 35 -3.09 -3.18 -8.90
CA GLN A 35 -2.25 -2.96 -10.08
C GLN A 35 -1.24 -1.79 -9.88
N GLY A 36 -1.62 -0.77 -9.12
CA GLY A 36 -0.71 0.33 -8.76
C GLY A 36 0.50 -0.15 -7.97
N THR A 37 0.35 -1.15 -7.11
CA THR A 37 1.46 -1.78 -6.37
C THR A 37 2.45 -2.44 -7.33
N HIS A 38 1.94 -3.15 -8.35
CA HIS A 38 2.80 -3.73 -9.39
C HIS A 38 3.63 -2.66 -10.13
N HIS A 39 3.05 -1.51 -10.44
CA HIS A 39 3.78 -0.41 -11.10
C HIS A 39 4.72 0.34 -10.16
N ALA A 40 4.43 0.39 -8.87
CA ALA A 40 5.26 1.10 -7.90
C ALA A 40 6.62 0.43 -7.67
N ILE A 41 6.71 -0.90 -7.75
CA ILE A 41 7.97 -1.63 -7.57
C ILE A 41 9.04 -1.19 -8.59
N PRO A 42 8.82 -1.27 -9.91
CA PRO A 42 9.79 -0.78 -10.88
C PRO A 42 10.00 0.75 -10.77
N LEU A 43 8.99 1.52 -10.39
CA LEU A 43 9.14 2.96 -10.18
C LEU A 43 10.14 3.26 -9.06
N LEU A 44 10.02 2.57 -7.92
CA LEU A 44 10.97 2.71 -6.80
C LEU A 44 12.38 2.37 -7.26
N LYS A 45 12.55 1.22 -7.92
CA LYS A 45 13.84 0.74 -8.36
C LYS A 45 14.52 1.66 -9.39
N GLU A 46 13.77 2.10 -10.40
CA GLU A 46 14.33 2.83 -11.54
C GLU A 46 14.47 4.33 -11.30
N MET A 47 13.58 4.91 -10.51
CA MET A 47 13.50 6.36 -10.39
C MET A 47 13.94 6.89 -9.02
N ILE A 48 13.90 6.07 -7.97
CA ILE A 48 14.04 6.56 -6.60
C ILE A 48 15.25 5.94 -5.90
N ASP A 49 15.40 4.63 -5.90
CA ASP A 49 16.34 3.87 -5.08
C ASP A 49 17.78 4.41 -5.08
N THR A 50 18.33 4.67 -6.25
CA THR A 50 19.72 5.15 -6.42
C THR A 50 19.81 6.64 -6.75
N SER A 51 18.68 7.38 -6.68
CA SER A 51 18.64 8.80 -7.01
C SER A 51 18.51 9.67 -5.75
N GLU A 52 18.70 10.97 -5.90
CA GLU A 52 18.48 11.97 -4.83
C GLU A 52 17.00 12.03 -4.38
N LEU A 53 16.08 11.50 -5.18
CA LEU A 53 14.65 11.43 -4.82
C LEU A 53 14.42 10.57 -3.58
N ARG A 54 15.26 9.58 -3.33
CA ARG A 54 15.19 8.74 -2.13
C ARG A 54 15.21 9.56 -0.85
N GLU A 55 16.06 10.59 -0.78
CA GLU A 55 16.17 11.45 0.41
C GLU A 55 14.88 12.23 0.72
N ARG A 56 14.00 12.37 -0.27
CA ARG A 56 12.69 13.04 -0.13
C ARG A 56 11.54 12.07 0.00
N MET A 57 11.72 10.78 -0.33
CA MET A 57 10.69 9.77 -0.15
C MET A 57 10.60 9.39 1.33
N VAL A 58 9.49 9.73 1.98
CA VAL A 58 9.25 9.35 3.38
C VAL A 58 9.02 7.86 3.50
N ALA A 59 8.10 7.32 2.69
CA ALA A 59 7.68 5.92 2.72
C ALA A 59 6.98 5.53 1.42
N ALA A 60 6.89 4.22 1.16
CA ALA A 60 6.08 3.64 0.10
C ALA A 60 5.08 2.62 0.67
N TYR A 61 3.80 2.96 0.59
CA TYR A 61 2.67 2.08 0.96
C TYR A 61 2.20 1.34 -0.29
N LEU A 62 2.60 0.09 -0.43
CA LEU A 62 2.31 -0.77 -1.57
C LEU A 62 1.29 -1.84 -1.16
N ILE A 63 0.01 -1.56 -1.28
CA ILE A 63 -1.05 -2.33 -0.63
C ILE A 63 -1.84 -3.17 -1.64
N GLY A 64 -2.34 -4.34 -1.18
CA GLY A 64 -3.30 -5.13 -1.93
C GLY A 64 -2.74 -5.79 -3.20
N GLY A 65 -1.50 -6.21 -3.19
CA GLY A 65 -0.82 -6.87 -4.31
C GLY A 65 -1.06 -8.39 -4.38
N ILE A 66 -2.28 -8.84 -4.17
CA ILE A 66 -2.62 -10.27 -4.00
C ILE A 66 -2.13 -11.17 -5.13
N VAL A 67 -2.23 -10.71 -6.38
CA VAL A 67 -1.79 -11.47 -7.58
C VAL A 67 -0.30 -11.24 -7.87
N LEU A 68 0.18 -10.04 -7.58
CA LEU A 68 1.57 -9.61 -7.80
C LEU A 68 2.05 -8.89 -6.54
N PRO A 69 2.29 -9.62 -5.45
CA PRO A 69 2.68 -9.01 -4.18
C PRO A 69 4.10 -8.45 -4.24
N VAL A 70 4.38 -7.55 -3.31
CA VAL A 70 5.77 -7.19 -2.99
C VAL A 70 6.42 -8.40 -2.33
N THR A 71 7.59 -8.79 -2.80
CA THR A 71 8.36 -9.91 -2.24
C THR A 71 9.67 -9.41 -1.64
N HIS A 72 10.24 -10.18 -0.72
CA HIS A 72 11.59 -9.90 -0.23
C HIS A 72 12.62 -9.92 -1.37
N ASP A 73 12.45 -10.81 -2.35
CA ASP A 73 13.31 -10.86 -3.54
C ASP A 73 13.24 -9.57 -4.35
N SER A 74 12.02 -9.03 -4.59
CA SER A 74 11.86 -7.76 -5.31
C SER A 74 12.56 -6.59 -4.61
N LEU A 75 12.52 -6.54 -3.26
CA LEU A 75 13.20 -5.52 -2.48
C LEU A 75 14.70 -5.75 -2.42
N SER A 76 15.17 -6.99 -2.35
CA SER A 76 16.61 -7.31 -2.34
C SER A 76 17.34 -6.87 -3.60
N SER A 77 16.59 -6.61 -4.68
CA SER A 77 17.11 -6.06 -5.93
C SER A 77 17.33 -4.54 -5.90
N MET A 78 16.96 -3.86 -4.81
CA MET A 78 17.19 -2.44 -4.55
C MET A 78 18.41 -2.27 -3.63
N GLU A 79 19.12 -1.16 -3.76
CA GLU A 79 20.35 -0.92 -3.00
C GLU A 79 20.10 -0.22 -1.66
N ASN A 80 19.08 0.64 -1.60
CA ASN A 80 18.86 1.57 -0.48
C ASN A 80 17.44 1.54 0.08
N ILE A 81 16.50 0.92 -0.61
CA ILE A 81 15.12 0.80 -0.16
C ILE A 81 14.89 -0.62 0.38
N SER A 82 14.41 -0.71 1.60
CA SER A 82 14.14 -1.97 2.30
C SER A 82 12.70 -2.09 2.78
N ALA A 83 12.33 -3.27 3.30
CA ALA A 83 11.09 -3.43 4.04
C ALA A 83 11.09 -2.58 5.31
N CYS A 84 9.92 -2.13 5.72
CA CYS A 84 9.71 -1.47 7.01
C CYS A 84 9.93 -2.47 8.16
N GLU A 85 10.68 -2.08 9.16
CA GLU A 85 10.91 -2.84 10.40
C GLU A 85 10.56 -2.04 11.65
N ASP A 86 10.31 -0.73 11.50
CA ASP A 86 10.03 0.19 12.60
C ASP A 86 9.17 1.37 12.13
N ALA A 87 8.27 1.84 12.99
CA ALA A 87 7.35 2.96 12.70
C ALA A 87 8.04 4.30 12.44
N GLU A 88 9.25 4.50 12.95
CA GLU A 88 10.03 5.74 12.82
C GLU A 88 11.04 5.70 11.66
N GLN A 89 11.21 4.55 11.02
CA GLN A 89 12.10 4.38 9.89
C GLN A 89 11.65 5.25 8.69
N LEU A 90 12.60 5.73 7.88
CA LEU A 90 12.35 6.45 6.63
C LEU A 90 12.86 5.64 5.42
N HIS A 91 12.41 5.99 4.23
CA HIS A 91 12.86 5.41 2.96
C HIS A 91 12.57 3.90 2.82
N TRP A 92 11.43 3.45 3.33
CA TRP A 92 11.04 2.05 3.40
C TRP A 92 9.75 1.74 2.63
N VAL A 93 9.50 0.45 2.46
CA VAL A 93 8.29 -0.11 1.85
C VAL A 93 7.50 -0.86 2.91
N VAL A 94 6.20 -0.62 2.96
CA VAL A 94 5.23 -1.52 3.60
C VAL A 94 4.35 -2.19 2.55
N HIS A 95 4.02 -3.43 2.80
CA HIS A 95 3.08 -4.20 2.00
C HIS A 95 2.25 -5.09 2.90
N TRP A 96 0.96 -5.13 2.66
CA TRP A 96 0.06 -6.13 3.22
C TRP A 96 -1.15 -6.34 2.32
N ASP A 97 -1.77 -7.51 2.51
CA ASP A 97 -3.08 -7.84 1.96
C ASP A 97 -4.05 -8.13 3.10
N THR A 98 -5.32 -7.82 2.90
CA THR A 98 -6.38 -8.09 3.87
C THR A 98 -7.22 -9.25 3.39
N MET A 99 -7.32 -10.29 4.21
CA MET A 99 -8.10 -11.50 3.92
C MET A 99 -8.94 -11.88 5.13
N ALA A 100 -10.08 -12.50 4.88
CA ALA A 100 -10.87 -13.11 5.95
C ALA A 100 -10.11 -14.30 6.55
N ALA A 101 -10.25 -14.51 7.86
CA ALA A 101 -9.66 -15.67 8.51
C ALA A 101 -10.15 -16.98 7.86
N GLY A 102 -9.21 -17.84 7.48
CA GLY A 102 -9.49 -19.11 6.79
C GLY A 102 -9.81 -18.97 5.30
N ALA A 103 -9.73 -17.78 4.72
CA ALA A 103 -9.84 -17.63 3.26
C ALA A 103 -8.67 -18.29 2.54
N SER A 104 -8.92 -18.80 1.34
CA SER A 104 -7.87 -19.33 0.49
C SER A 104 -6.95 -18.20 0.02
N THR A 105 -5.64 -18.47 0.02
CA THR A 105 -4.65 -17.61 -0.61
C THR A 105 -4.57 -17.80 -2.12
N ASP A 106 -5.17 -18.87 -2.63
CA ASP A 106 -5.33 -19.14 -4.06
C ASP A 106 -6.48 -18.26 -4.61
N LEU A 107 -6.18 -17.02 -4.91
CA LEU A 107 -7.11 -16.09 -5.56
C LEU A 107 -6.82 -16.07 -7.06
N PHE A 108 -7.86 -16.26 -7.85
CA PHE A 108 -7.77 -16.29 -9.32
C PHE A 108 -6.90 -17.41 -9.88
N GLY A 109 -6.70 -18.52 -9.14
CA GLY A 109 -5.84 -19.63 -9.58
C GLY A 109 -4.35 -19.30 -9.59
N VAL A 110 -3.94 -18.31 -8.82
CA VAL A 110 -2.52 -17.88 -8.66
C VAL A 110 -2.09 -18.16 -7.25
N ASP A 111 -1.10 -19.04 -7.10
CA ASP A 111 -0.44 -19.26 -5.81
C ASP A 111 0.35 -18.01 -5.39
N ARG A 112 0.13 -17.56 -4.16
CA ARG A 112 0.89 -16.45 -3.62
C ARG A 112 2.36 -16.87 -3.40
N PRO A 113 3.34 -16.04 -3.82
CA PRO A 113 4.75 -16.32 -3.53
C PRO A 113 5.01 -16.48 -2.03
N VAL A 114 5.80 -17.48 -1.66
CA VAL A 114 6.12 -17.81 -0.26
C VAL A 114 6.89 -16.68 0.44
N ASP A 115 7.66 -15.91 -0.31
CA ASP A 115 8.47 -14.79 0.16
C ASP A 115 7.74 -13.42 0.10
N SER A 116 6.41 -13.44 0.00
CA SER A 116 5.62 -12.20 0.01
C SER A 116 5.85 -11.42 1.29
N LEU A 117 6.17 -10.14 1.14
CA LEU A 117 6.28 -9.22 2.27
C LEU A 117 4.91 -9.07 2.93
N CYS A 118 4.87 -9.10 4.25
CA CYS A 118 3.67 -8.80 5.03
C CYS A 118 4.04 -7.96 6.25
N THR A 119 3.88 -6.66 6.12
CA THR A 119 4.07 -5.74 7.24
C THR A 119 2.77 -5.63 8.03
N ASN A 120 2.80 -5.91 9.33
CA ASN A 120 1.63 -5.70 10.17
C ASN A 120 1.41 -4.19 10.39
N PRO A 121 0.30 -3.59 9.91
CA PRO A 121 0.09 -2.15 10.00
C PRO A 121 -0.15 -1.64 11.43
N LEU A 122 -0.27 -2.53 12.40
CA LEU A 122 -0.47 -2.17 13.82
C LEU A 122 0.85 -2.16 14.62
N SER A 123 1.86 -2.91 14.18
CA SER A 123 3.17 -3.00 14.83
C SER A 123 4.32 -2.48 13.98
N TRP A 124 4.10 -2.34 12.65
CA TRP A 124 5.12 -2.05 11.64
C TRP A 124 6.19 -3.13 11.50
N GLN A 125 5.93 -4.31 12.06
CA GLN A 125 6.83 -5.45 12.00
C GLN A 125 6.44 -6.40 10.87
N THR A 126 7.43 -7.14 10.36
CA THR A 126 7.25 -8.18 9.35
C THR A 126 7.21 -9.60 9.95
N ASN A 127 7.07 -9.70 11.26
CA ASN A 127 6.97 -10.95 11.99
C ASN A 127 5.51 -11.48 12.03
N GLU A 128 5.33 -12.70 12.53
CA GLU A 128 4.02 -13.36 12.68
C GLU A 128 3.33 -13.02 14.02
N GLU A 129 3.75 -11.98 14.72
CA GLU A 129 3.18 -11.60 16.00
C GLU A 129 1.70 -11.18 15.83
N LEU A 130 0.84 -11.78 16.65
CA LEU A 130 -0.56 -11.37 16.73
C LEU A 130 -0.67 -10.05 17.50
N VAL A 131 -0.98 -8.99 16.80
CA VAL A 131 -1.26 -7.68 17.41
C VAL A 131 -2.75 -7.56 17.70
N THR A 132 -3.07 -7.23 18.95
CA THR A 132 -4.47 -7.13 19.39
C THR A 132 -5.16 -5.86 18.86
N ALA A 133 -6.50 -5.89 18.80
CA ALA A 133 -7.31 -4.77 18.32
C ALA A 133 -7.13 -3.47 19.13
N GLU A 134 -6.59 -3.54 20.35
CA GLU A 134 -6.28 -2.37 21.18
C GLU A 134 -5.24 -1.43 20.58
N LYS A 135 -4.39 -1.95 19.68
CA LYS A 135 -3.42 -1.16 18.92
C LYS A 135 -4.03 -0.43 17.72
N ASN A 136 -5.26 -0.78 17.35
CA ASN A 136 -5.94 -0.14 16.22
C ASN A 136 -6.52 1.20 16.66
N ALA A 137 -6.04 2.29 16.05
CA ALA A 137 -6.51 3.64 16.32
C ALA A 137 -7.91 3.95 15.76
N GLY A 138 -8.55 2.99 15.11
CA GLY A 138 -9.86 3.13 14.48
C GLY A 138 -9.77 3.42 12.98
N ALA A 139 -10.93 3.53 12.34
CA ALA A 139 -11.04 3.81 10.92
C ALA A 139 -11.29 5.30 10.68
N VAL A 140 -10.70 5.83 9.61
CA VAL A 140 -10.99 7.17 9.11
C VAL A 140 -11.96 7.05 7.94
N PHE A 141 -13.11 7.69 8.06
CA PHE A 141 -14.13 7.74 7.01
C PHE A 141 -14.19 9.17 6.44
N PRO A 142 -13.60 9.42 5.27
CA PRO A 142 -13.74 10.70 4.60
C PRO A 142 -15.22 10.95 4.28
N GLU A 143 -15.73 12.14 4.58
CA GLU A 143 -17.11 12.52 4.28
C GLU A 143 -17.46 12.30 2.80
N GLY A 144 -18.63 11.74 2.53
CA GLY A 144 -19.19 11.54 1.20
C GLY A 144 -18.77 10.27 0.46
N ILE A 145 -17.61 9.68 0.75
CA ILE A 145 -17.11 8.52 -0.03
C ILE A 145 -17.83 7.22 0.35
N TYR A 146 -18.20 7.03 1.60
CA TYR A 146 -18.77 5.78 2.09
C TYR A 146 -20.29 5.69 1.99
N ASN A 147 -20.98 6.81 1.85
CA ASN A 147 -22.44 6.83 1.75
C ASN A 147 -22.95 6.03 0.55
N ALA A 148 -22.27 6.11 -0.59
CA ALA A 148 -22.60 5.35 -1.78
C ALA A 148 -22.30 3.84 -1.61
N ALA A 149 -21.18 3.49 -0.96
CA ALA A 149 -20.73 2.10 -0.81
C ALA A 149 -21.64 1.27 0.12
N ILE A 150 -22.26 1.89 1.11
CA ILE A 150 -23.17 1.22 2.06
C ILE A 150 -24.66 1.51 1.82
N GLY A 151 -25.00 2.15 0.70
CA GLY A 151 -26.39 2.45 0.34
C GLY A 151 -27.06 3.53 1.20
N LYS A 152 -26.30 4.33 1.94
CA LYS A 152 -26.76 5.49 2.68
C LYS A 152 -26.69 6.73 1.80
N GLY A 153 -27.68 7.62 1.89
CA GLY A 153 -27.68 8.87 1.16
C GLY A 153 -26.53 9.83 1.53
N GLU A 154 -26.31 10.86 0.73
CA GLU A 154 -25.24 11.85 0.92
C GLU A 154 -25.24 12.55 2.30
N ASP A 155 -26.41 12.57 2.97
CA ASP A 155 -26.59 13.22 4.27
C ASP A 155 -26.23 12.34 5.47
N ALA A 156 -25.76 11.09 5.26
CA ALA A 156 -25.40 10.22 6.38
C ALA A 156 -24.14 10.73 7.08
N SER A 157 -24.22 10.93 8.39
CA SER A 157 -23.05 11.31 9.20
C SER A 157 -22.05 10.17 9.31
N THR A 158 -20.80 10.49 9.61
CA THR A 158 -19.73 9.50 9.85
C THR A 158 -20.13 8.47 10.92
N ALA A 159 -20.82 8.91 11.98
CA ALA A 159 -21.33 8.01 13.02
C ALA A 159 -22.36 7.01 12.47
N GLN A 160 -23.30 7.47 11.63
CA GLN A 160 -24.31 6.59 11.01
C GLN A 160 -23.68 5.58 10.05
N VAL A 161 -22.62 5.98 9.32
CA VAL A 161 -21.84 5.09 8.46
C VAL A 161 -21.15 4.02 9.32
N PHE A 162 -20.52 4.42 10.41
CA PHE A 162 -19.83 3.52 11.33
C PHE A 162 -20.78 2.49 11.95
N GLU A 163 -21.94 2.92 12.45
CA GLU A 163 -22.99 2.03 13.01
C GLU A 163 -23.55 1.05 11.98
N ALA A 164 -23.55 1.39 10.70
CA ALA A 164 -24.03 0.54 9.62
C ALA A 164 -23.04 -0.54 9.20
N LEU A 165 -21.76 -0.44 9.58
CA LEU A 165 -20.76 -1.44 9.28
C LEU A 165 -20.97 -2.72 10.12
N PRO A 166 -20.61 -3.91 9.61
CA PRO A 166 -20.56 -5.12 10.41
C PRO A 166 -19.65 -4.94 11.63
N ALA A 167 -20.03 -5.53 12.78
CA ALA A 167 -19.29 -5.40 14.04
C ALA A 167 -17.77 -5.63 13.95
N PRO A 168 -17.24 -6.55 13.13
CA PRO A 168 -15.79 -6.69 12.93
C PRO A 168 -15.09 -5.47 12.31
N LEU A 169 -15.82 -4.63 11.58
CA LEU A 169 -15.30 -3.42 10.92
C LEU A 169 -15.48 -2.16 11.77
N GLN A 170 -16.16 -2.26 12.90
CA GLN A 170 -16.35 -1.15 13.84
C GLN A 170 -15.23 -1.05 14.90
N ARG A 171 -14.20 -1.92 14.80
CA ARG A 171 -13.10 -2.01 15.77
C ARG A 171 -11.83 -1.44 15.21
#